data_bc71bb971ef734d8e5bff761abd08723
#
_entry.id   bc71bb971ef734d8e5bff761abd08723
#
_cell.length_a   1.000
_cell.length_b   1.000
_cell.length_c   1.000
_cell.angle_alpha   90.00
_cell.angle_beta   90.00
_cell.angle_gamma   90.00
#
_symmetry.space_group_name_H-M   'P 1'
#
loop_
_entity.id
_entity.type
_entity.pdbx_description
1 polymer ?
#
loop_
_entity_poly.entity_id
_entity_poly.type
_entity_poly.pdbx_seq_one_letter_code
_entity_poly.pdbx_strand_id
1 'polypeptide(L)'
;MASIAIPASAGYAQNASTPPLQPNPRAPLYQHVGEQYRAYDFPGTGESIPYRLFVPSRWKPGARLPLLVTLRAGTSVDNSYREPNSLVAQAEKRGYLVVTPMGYRPLRQPYYGSSFRIARPNAAVPAEGWTPQENERAEQDVMNVIDLVSQEYGVDPARVFLHGQNPSGSGALHLGAKYPDRFAALVISSGPIEFASYPFDRIKGKMGLLVIHGDQDTTNPIEASKKMAEAAKAAGVNTVYATVPGGTHLAAYLTYASEIFDFLDTQKKK
;
A
#
# COMPACT_ATOMS: atom_id res chain seq x y z
N MET A 1 -14.77 -41.20 14.78
CA MET A 1 -14.16 -40.11 13.97
C MET A 1 -15.06 -38.89 14.13
N ALA A 2 -14.65 -37.95 14.96
CA ALA A 2 -15.42 -36.74 15.23
C ALA A 2 -15.02 -35.68 14.17
N SER A 3 -15.99 -35.27 13.37
CA SER A 3 -15.85 -34.19 12.41
C SER A 3 -15.82 -32.86 13.17
N ILE A 4 -14.67 -32.16 13.14
CA ILE A 4 -14.55 -30.81 13.68
C ILE A 4 -15.11 -29.86 12.60
N ALA A 5 -16.30 -29.32 12.86
CA ALA A 5 -16.86 -28.26 12.07
C ALA A 5 -16.03 -26.99 12.29
N ILE A 6 -15.38 -26.49 11.24
CA ILE A 6 -14.72 -25.18 11.21
C ILE A 6 -15.86 -24.13 11.21
N PRO A 7 -15.94 -23.21 12.18
CA PRO A 7 -16.92 -22.15 12.12
C PRO A 7 -16.65 -21.28 10.89
N ALA A 8 -17.71 -21.03 10.11
CA ALA A 8 -17.69 -20.09 9.00
C ALA A 8 -17.11 -18.77 9.49
N SER A 9 -16.12 -18.27 8.75
CA SER A 9 -15.54 -16.93 8.96
C SER A 9 -16.67 -15.93 9.14
N ALA A 10 -16.69 -15.26 10.30
CA ALA A 10 -17.59 -14.15 10.54
C ALA A 10 -17.40 -13.14 9.40
N GLY A 11 -18.39 -13.09 8.51
CA GLY A 11 -18.48 -12.06 7.50
C GLY A 11 -18.37 -10.73 8.23
N TYR A 12 -17.54 -9.82 7.72
CA TYR A 12 -17.53 -8.44 8.18
C TYR A 12 -18.98 -7.95 8.04
N ALA A 13 -19.70 -7.94 9.16
CA ALA A 13 -20.99 -7.31 9.21
C ALA A 13 -20.74 -5.84 8.87
N GLN A 14 -21.15 -5.42 7.68
CA GLN A 14 -21.35 -4.02 7.39
C GLN A 14 -22.29 -3.52 8.48
N ASN A 15 -21.76 -2.71 9.38
CA ASN A 15 -22.60 -1.97 10.30
C ASN A 15 -23.48 -1.08 9.42
N ALA A 16 -24.74 -1.47 9.26
CA ALA A 16 -25.71 -0.79 8.39
C ALA A 16 -26.03 0.66 8.83
N SER A 17 -25.33 1.17 9.82
CA SER A 17 -25.50 2.51 10.38
C SER A 17 -24.46 3.54 9.94
N THR A 18 -23.41 3.15 9.20
CA THR A 18 -22.43 4.13 8.71
C THR A 18 -22.77 4.43 7.26
N PRO A 19 -23.26 5.62 6.94
CA PRO A 19 -23.52 5.99 5.55
C PRO A 19 -22.21 5.93 4.77
N PRO A 20 -22.26 5.51 3.48
CA PRO A 20 -21.10 5.53 2.63
C PRO A 20 -20.52 6.94 2.62
N LEU A 21 -19.18 7.04 2.78
CA LEU A 21 -18.50 8.32 2.79
C LEU A 21 -18.58 8.96 1.40
N GLN A 22 -19.54 9.86 1.25
CA GLN A 22 -19.36 10.93 0.29
C GLN A 22 -18.34 11.88 0.92
N PRO A 23 -17.27 12.29 0.21
CA PRO A 23 -16.39 13.34 0.69
C PRO A 23 -17.23 14.60 0.83
N ASN A 24 -17.70 14.84 2.04
CA ASN A 24 -18.39 16.08 2.35
C ASN A 24 -17.40 16.96 3.09
N PRO A 25 -16.76 17.94 2.39
CA PRO A 25 -15.83 18.85 3.03
C PRO A 25 -16.45 19.70 4.14
N ARG A 26 -17.76 19.59 4.35
CA ARG A 26 -18.53 20.33 5.36
C ARG A 26 -19.00 19.48 6.54
N ALA A 27 -18.70 18.17 6.56
CA ALA A 27 -19.11 17.31 7.67
C ALA A 27 -17.94 16.99 8.60
N PRO A 28 -17.79 17.70 9.74
CA PRO A 28 -16.74 17.43 10.71
C PRO A 28 -16.84 16.03 11.35
N LEU A 29 -17.90 15.29 11.10
CA LEU A 29 -18.19 13.99 11.68
C LEU A 29 -17.25 12.86 11.25
N TYR A 30 -16.47 13.04 10.19
CA TYR A 30 -15.59 11.99 9.66
C TYR A 30 -14.11 12.19 9.97
N GLN A 31 -13.76 13.35 10.51
CA GLN A 31 -12.38 13.69 10.84
C GLN A 31 -11.98 13.14 12.21
N HIS A 32 -11.86 11.80 12.32
CA HIS A 32 -11.41 11.13 13.53
C HIS A 32 -9.93 10.78 13.47
N VAL A 33 -9.29 10.76 14.64
CA VAL A 33 -7.95 10.18 14.83
C VAL A 33 -8.05 8.68 15.10
N GLY A 34 -6.94 7.96 14.94
CA GLY A 34 -6.87 6.52 15.15
C GLY A 34 -7.20 5.71 13.91
N GLU A 35 -7.45 4.44 14.14
CA GLU A 35 -7.72 3.48 13.08
C GLU A 35 -9.19 3.51 12.67
N GLN A 36 -9.45 3.46 11.37
CA GLN A 36 -10.77 3.58 10.79
C GLN A 36 -10.96 2.61 9.63
N TYR A 37 -12.13 1.95 9.62
CA TYR A 37 -12.59 1.15 8.48
C TYR A 37 -13.64 1.98 7.74
N ARG A 38 -13.39 2.26 6.48
CA ARG A 38 -14.21 3.16 5.66
C ARG A 38 -14.55 2.53 4.33
N ALA A 39 -15.55 3.09 3.68
CA ALA A 39 -15.91 2.75 2.31
C ALA A 39 -16.32 4.01 1.57
N TYR A 40 -16.23 3.99 0.26
CA TYR A 40 -16.71 5.04 -0.63
C TYR A 40 -17.40 4.42 -1.85
N ASP A 41 -18.31 5.17 -2.47
CA ASP A 41 -18.96 4.71 -3.68
C ASP A 41 -18.04 4.92 -4.88
N PHE A 42 -17.70 3.83 -5.56
CA PHE A 42 -16.79 3.87 -6.69
C PHE A 42 -17.47 4.57 -7.88
N PRO A 43 -16.87 5.63 -8.45
CA PRO A 43 -17.48 6.39 -9.53
C PRO A 43 -17.84 5.50 -10.73
N GLY A 44 -19.08 5.62 -11.20
CA GLY A 44 -19.58 4.95 -12.40
C GLY A 44 -19.98 3.49 -12.24
N THR A 45 -19.85 2.89 -11.03
CA THR A 45 -20.29 1.50 -10.79
C THR A 45 -21.37 1.38 -9.73
N GLY A 46 -21.46 2.34 -8.81
CA GLY A 46 -22.35 2.26 -7.64
C GLY A 46 -21.90 1.21 -6.61
N GLU A 47 -20.71 0.63 -6.76
CA GLU A 47 -20.16 -0.33 -5.80
C GLU A 47 -19.47 0.42 -4.65
N SER A 48 -19.76 -0.01 -3.43
CA SER A 48 -19.09 0.52 -2.23
C SER A 48 -17.76 -0.20 -2.00
N ILE A 49 -16.66 0.53 -2.10
CA ILE A 49 -15.30 -0.02 -2.01
C ILE A 49 -14.69 0.34 -0.65
N PRO A 50 -14.28 -0.66 0.14
CA PRO A 50 -13.71 -0.42 1.45
C PRO A 50 -12.25 -0.01 1.38
N TYR A 51 -11.81 0.77 2.38
CA TYR A 51 -10.41 1.06 2.65
C TYR A 51 -10.16 1.23 4.15
N ARG A 52 -8.92 1.07 4.56
CA ARG A 52 -8.50 1.28 5.95
C ARG A 52 -7.67 2.55 6.04
N LEU A 53 -7.93 3.37 7.05
CA LEU A 53 -7.22 4.61 7.29
C LEU A 53 -6.74 4.67 8.74
N PHE A 54 -5.51 5.09 8.93
CA PHE A 54 -4.97 5.48 10.22
C PHE A 54 -4.63 6.98 10.23
N VAL A 55 -5.12 7.69 11.23
CA VAL A 55 -4.85 9.11 11.46
C VAL A 55 -4.14 9.27 12.80
N PRO A 56 -2.92 9.82 12.84
CA PRO A 56 -2.16 9.95 14.07
C PRO A 56 -2.85 10.88 15.07
N SER A 57 -2.72 10.60 16.37
CA SER A 57 -3.39 11.34 17.44
C SER A 57 -3.06 12.84 17.47
N ARG A 58 -1.89 13.20 16.93
CA ARG A 58 -1.46 14.63 16.82
C ARG A 58 -2.13 15.41 15.69
N TRP A 59 -2.88 14.73 14.80
CA TRP A 59 -3.55 15.42 13.70
C TRP A 59 -4.56 16.46 14.22
N LYS A 60 -4.63 17.59 13.54
CA LYS A 60 -5.61 18.66 13.80
C LYS A 60 -6.10 19.22 12.47
N PRO A 61 -7.34 19.74 12.41
CA PRO A 61 -7.83 20.45 11.23
C PRO A 61 -6.85 21.52 10.73
N GLY A 62 -6.58 21.53 9.44
CA GLY A 62 -5.59 22.43 8.81
C GLY A 62 -4.15 21.92 8.81
N ALA A 63 -3.84 20.83 9.51
CA ALA A 63 -2.53 20.19 9.40
C ALA A 63 -2.30 19.61 8.00
N ARG A 64 -1.03 19.61 7.57
CA ARG A 64 -0.59 18.92 6.35
C ARG A 64 0.40 17.84 6.72
N LEU A 65 -0.04 16.58 6.68
CA LEU A 65 0.75 15.43 7.09
C LEU A 65 1.21 14.61 5.87
N PRO A 66 2.36 13.93 5.97
CA PRO A 66 2.75 12.93 4.97
C PRO A 66 1.76 11.77 4.95
N LEU A 67 1.59 11.17 3.78
CA LEU A 67 0.73 10.03 3.54
C LEU A 67 1.55 8.82 3.08
N LEU A 68 1.45 7.71 3.79
CA LEU A 68 1.91 6.40 3.35
C LEU A 68 0.71 5.61 2.83
N VAL A 69 0.72 5.30 1.55
CA VAL A 69 -0.23 4.39 0.91
C VAL A 69 0.38 2.99 0.93
N THR A 70 -0.22 2.04 1.61
CA THR A 70 0.26 0.66 1.62
C THR A 70 -0.66 -0.25 0.81
N LEU A 71 -0.12 -0.83 -0.25
CA LEU A 71 -0.84 -1.78 -1.07
C LEU A 71 -0.85 -3.13 -0.38
N ARG A 72 -2.03 -3.67 -0.20
CA ARG A 72 -2.25 -4.88 0.57
C ARG A 72 -1.62 -6.12 -0.07
N ALA A 73 -0.93 -6.92 0.74
CA ALA A 73 -0.52 -8.28 0.41
C ALA A 73 -1.32 -9.27 1.28
N GLY A 74 -2.37 -9.85 0.73
CA GLY A 74 -3.15 -10.89 1.43
C GLY A 74 -3.98 -10.39 2.63
N THR A 75 -4.31 -11.32 3.53
CA THR A 75 -5.10 -11.09 4.75
C THR A 75 -4.27 -10.51 5.91
N SER A 76 -2.96 -10.38 5.75
CA SER A 76 -2.02 -10.11 6.84
C SER A 76 -1.96 -8.66 7.33
N VAL A 77 -2.73 -7.75 6.71
CA VAL A 77 -2.74 -6.32 7.10
C VAL A 77 -3.23 -6.09 8.52
N ASP A 78 -4.03 -7.00 9.06
CA ASP A 78 -4.59 -6.84 10.41
C ASP A 78 -3.51 -6.93 11.51
N ASN A 79 -2.46 -7.70 11.31
CA ASN A 79 -1.41 -7.85 12.31
C ASN A 79 -0.40 -6.69 12.29
N SER A 80 -0.17 -6.05 11.12
CA SER A 80 0.77 -4.94 10.99
C SER A 80 0.39 -3.70 11.80
N TYR A 81 -0.85 -3.62 12.27
CA TYR A 81 -1.33 -2.50 13.07
C TYR A 81 -1.12 -2.67 14.58
N ARG A 82 -0.88 -3.89 15.06
CA ARG A 82 -0.80 -4.20 16.49
C ARG A 82 0.62 -4.38 17.02
N GLU A 83 1.58 -4.62 16.15
CA GLU A 83 2.96 -4.81 16.55
C GLU A 83 3.62 -3.49 16.96
N PRO A 84 4.47 -3.48 18.01
CA PRO A 84 5.10 -2.26 18.54
C PRO A 84 5.91 -1.46 17.53
N ASN A 85 6.49 -2.14 16.53
CA ASN A 85 7.29 -1.52 15.46
C ASN A 85 6.58 -1.56 14.10
N SER A 86 5.25 -1.73 14.09
CA SER A 86 4.46 -1.77 12.86
C SER A 86 4.45 -0.44 12.12
N LEU A 87 3.99 -0.45 10.87
CA LEU A 87 3.80 0.76 10.07
C LEU A 87 2.93 1.78 10.82
N VAL A 88 1.86 1.34 11.49
CA VAL A 88 0.96 2.24 12.22
C VAL A 88 1.61 2.79 13.48
N ALA A 89 2.37 1.98 14.23
CA ALA A 89 3.08 2.46 15.41
C ALA A 89 4.11 3.54 15.04
N GLN A 90 4.82 3.35 13.93
CA GLN A 90 5.76 4.36 13.42
C GLN A 90 5.03 5.59 12.87
N ALA A 91 3.89 5.40 12.22
CA ALA A 91 3.06 6.51 11.73
C ALA A 91 2.55 7.38 12.87
N GLU A 92 2.07 6.78 13.98
CA GLU A 92 1.68 7.51 15.19
C GLU A 92 2.83 8.35 15.72
N LYS A 93 4.00 7.71 15.89
CA LYS A 93 5.20 8.37 16.45
C LYS A 93 5.68 9.55 15.60
N ARG A 94 5.60 9.42 14.26
CA ARG A 94 6.17 10.40 13.32
C ARG A 94 5.14 11.36 12.71
N GLY A 95 3.86 11.10 12.91
CA GLY A 95 2.78 11.95 12.43
C GLY A 95 2.44 11.73 10.97
N TYR A 96 2.41 10.47 10.53
CA TYR A 96 1.98 10.08 9.19
C TYR A 96 0.52 9.64 9.17
N LEU A 97 -0.17 9.97 8.10
CA LEU A 97 -1.37 9.25 7.69
C LEU A 97 -0.96 7.94 7.03
N VAL A 98 -1.69 6.85 7.29
CA VAL A 98 -1.51 5.58 6.59
C VAL A 98 -2.83 5.14 6.01
N VAL A 99 -2.86 4.86 4.72
CA VAL A 99 -4.06 4.36 4.06
C VAL A 99 -3.79 3.07 3.31
N THR A 100 -4.74 2.14 3.42
CA THR A 100 -4.71 0.85 2.72
C THR A 100 -5.96 0.73 1.86
N PRO A 101 -5.89 1.06 0.56
CA PRO A 101 -6.92 0.71 -0.39
C PRO A 101 -7.11 -0.80 -0.43
N MET A 102 -8.35 -1.27 -0.47
CA MET A 102 -8.64 -2.71 -0.47
C MET A 102 -8.60 -3.33 -1.86
N GLY A 103 -8.52 -2.50 -2.90
CA GLY A 103 -8.59 -2.88 -4.29
C GLY A 103 -10.02 -3.08 -4.78
N TYR A 104 -10.23 -2.91 -6.09
CA TYR A 104 -11.53 -3.12 -6.70
C TYR A 104 -11.91 -4.61 -6.67
N ARG A 105 -13.13 -4.93 -6.24
CA ARG A 105 -13.67 -6.29 -6.01
C ARG A 105 -13.00 -7.11 -4.90
N PRO A 106 -12.80 -6.59 -3.72
CA PRO A 106 -12.23 -7.36 -2.61
C PRO A 106 -13.11 -8.54 -2.17
N LEU A 107 -14.41 -8.51 -2.46
CA LEU A 107 -15.39 -9.44 -1.89
C LEU A 107 -15.60 -10.74 -2.67
N ARG A 108 -15.02 -10.88 -3.88
CA ARG A 108 -15.25 -12.07 -4.73
C ARG A 108 -14.15 -13.13 -4.65
N GLN A 109 -13.03 -12.84 -4.03
CA GLN A 109 -11.91 -13.77 -3.90
C GLN A 109 -11.52 -13.92 -2.43
N PRO A 110 -11.30 -15.15 -1.93
CA PRO A 110 -10.85 -15.38 -0.55
C PRO A 110 -9.43 -14.83 -0.27
N TYR A 111 -8.72 -14.36 -1.29
CA TYR A 111 -7.37 -13.81 -1.21
C TYR A 111 -7.36 -12.33 -1.58
N TYR A 112 -7.73 -11.51 -0.63
CA TYR A 112 -7.84 -10.05 -0.74
C TYR A 112 -6.53 -9.30 -1.04
N GLY A 113 -5.43 -9.98 -1.22
CA GLY A 113 -4.15 -9.35 -1.44
C GLY A 113 -3.64 -9.33 -2.87
N SER A 114 -4.32 -10.03 -3.76
CA SER A 114 -3.87 -10.13 -5.15
C SER A 114 -4.47 -9.07 -6.09
N SER A 115 -5.22 -8.13 -5.56
CA SER A 115 -5.92 -7.09 -6.32
C SER A 115 -5.00 -6.24 -7.17
N PHE A 116 -3.73 -6.11 -6.77
CA PHE A 116 -2.70 -5.43 -7.54
C PHE A 116 -1.80 -6.40 -8.31
N ARG A 117 -2.35 -7.53 -8.75
CA ARG A 117 -1.75 -8.21 -9.89
C ARG A 117 -1.97 -7.34 -11.12
N ILE A 118 -1.26 -6.27 -11.19
CA ILE A 118 -1.09 -5.56 -12.43
C ILE A 118 -0.54 -6.58 -13.40
N ALA A 119 -1.33 -6.83 -14.43
CA ALA A 119 -0.93 -7.71 -15.49
C ALA A 119 0.50 -7.37 -15.86
N ARG A 120 1.40 -8.32 -15.72
CA ARG A 120 2.77 -8.16 -16.22
C ARG A 120 2.62 -7.64 -17.63
N PRO A 121 3.33 -6.59 -18.06
CA PRO A 121 3.17 -6.01 -19.39
C PRO A 121 3.22 -7.04 -20.52
N ASN A 122 3.81 -8.22 -20.25
CA ASN A 122 3.96 -9.32 -21.17
C ASN A 122 3.26 -10.63 -20.73
N ALA A 123 2.43 -10.61 -19.67
CA ALA A 123 1.69 -11.79 -19.29
C ALA A 123 0.53 -12.00 -20.26
N ALA A 124 0.64 -13.02 -21.09
CA ALA A 124 -0.37 -13.41 -22.06
C ALA A 124 -1.70 -13.87 -21.43
N VAL A 125 -1.80 -13.95 -20.11
CA VAL A 125 -3.00 -14.35 -19.38
C VAL A 125 -3.18 -13.46 -18.16
N PRO A 126 -4.29 -12.71 -18.04
CA PRO A 126 -4.73 -12.16 -16.76
C PRO A 126 -4.80 -13.32 -15.76
N ALA A 127 -4.44 -13.08 -14.50
CA ALA A 127 -4.73 -14.04 -13.43
C ALA A 127 -6.22 -14.41 -13.54
N GLU A 128 -6.52 -15.71 -13.48
CA GLU A 128 -7.84 -16.25 -13.74
C GLU A 128 -8.95 -15.37 -13.13
N GLY A 129 -9.81 -14.81 -13.96
CA GLY A 129 -10.93 -13.97 -13.55
C GLY A 129 -10.73 -12.45 -13.55
N TRP A 130 -9.57 -11.91 -13.96
CA TRP A 130 -9.35 -10.46 -14.06
C TRP A 130 -9.43 -9.96 -15.52
N THR A 131 -10.25 -8.94 -15.72
CA THR A 131 -10.32 -8.21 -16.99
C THR A 131 -9.40 -6.98 -16.98
N PRO A 132 -8.99 -6.46 -18.15
CA PRO A 132 -8.26 -5.19 -18.23
C PRO A 132 -9.00 -4.05 -17.50
N GLN A 133 -10.33 -4.00 -17.59
CA GLN A 133 -11.16 -3.01 -16.93
C GLN A 133 -11.10 -3.12 -15.40
N GLU A 134 -11.01 -4.33 -14.84
CA GLU A 134 -10.85 -4.53 -13.40
C GLU A 134 -9.48 -4.07 -12.91
N ASN A 135 -8.43 -4.27 -13.71
CA ASN A 135 -7.10 -3.72 -13.42
C ASN A 135 -7.13 -2.17 -13.39
N GLU A 136 -7.76 -1.54 -14.38
CA GLU A 136 -7.92 -0.09 -14.42
C GLU A 136 -8.70 0.44 -13.21
N ARG A 137 -9.76 -0.24 -12.82
CA ARG A 137 -10.55 0.11 -11.62
C ARG A 137 -9.75 -0.09 -10.33
N ALA A 138 -8.92 -1.14 -10.23
CA ALA A 138 -8.05 -1.33 -9.08
C ALA A 138 -7.00 -0.22 -8.94
N GLU A 139 -6.42 0.24 -10.06
CA GLU A 139 -5.54 1.41 -10.07
C GLU A 139 -6.29 2.68 -9.67
N GLN A 140 -7.49 2.86 -10.23
CA GLN A 140 -8.34 4.02 -9.93
C GLN A 140 -8.77 4.04 -8.47
N ASP A 141 -9.01 2.87 -7.84
CA ASP A 141 -9.30 2.77 -6.41
C ASP A 141 -8.18 3.39 -5.56
N VAL A 142 -6.92 3.09 -5.87
CA VAL A 142 -5.78 3.69 -5.16
C VAL A 142 -5.78 5.21 -5.28
N MET A 143 -5.98 5.73 -6.50
CA MET A 143 -5.99 7.18 -6.75
C MET A 143 -7.17 7.86 -6.06
N ASN A 144 -8.37 7.27 -6.13
CA ASN A 144 -9.56 7.77 -5.45
C ASN A 144 -9.36 7.86 -3.94
N VAL A 145 -8.80 6.81 -3.32
CA VAL A 145 -8.55 6.79 -1.87
C VAL A 145 -7.51 7.84 -1.47
N ILE A 146 -6.45 8.03 -2.25
CA ILE A 146 -5.47 9.10 -2.01
C ILE A 146 -6.15 10.47 -2.06
N ASP A 147 -7.00 10.71 -3.05
CA ASP A 147 -7.68 11.99 -3.24
C ASP A 147 -8.70 12.25 -2.12
N LEU A 148 -9.47 11.22 -1.72
CA LEU A 148 -10.41 11.30 -0.58
C LEU A 148 -9.70 11.68 0.71
N VAL A 149 -8.63 10.96 1.06
CA VAL A 149 -7.86 11.22 2.28
C VAL A 149 -7.19 12.60 2.22
N SER A 150 -6.70 13.00 1.05
CA SER A 150 -6.07 14.31 0.86
C SER A 150 -7.04 15.46 1.07
N GLN A 151 -8.27 15.32 0.59
CA GLN A 151 -9.33 16.32 0.77
C GLN A 151 -9.78 16.42 2.23
N GLU A 152 -9.90 15.28 2.90
CA GLU A 152 -10.45 15.24 4.24
C GLU A 152 -9.42 15.62 5.32
N TYR A 153 -8.18 15.12 5.22
CA TYR A 153 -7.18 15.25 6.28
C TYR A 153 -6.02 16.21 5.96
N GLY A 154 -5.98 16.79 4.79
CA GLY A 154 -4.92 17.74 4.43
C GLY A 154 -3.56 17.07 4.26
N VAL A 155 -3.42 16.16 3.28
CA VAL A 155 -2.13 15.53 2.94
C VAL A 155 -1.15 16.56 2.39
N ASP A 156 0.13 16.45 2.79
CA ASP A 156 1.23 17.16 2.14
C ASP A 156 1.49 16.55 0.74
N PRO A 157 1.15 17.22 -0.36
CA PRO A 157 1.28 16.65 -1.70
C PRO A 157 2.73 16.38 -2.12
N ALA A 158 3.69 16.94 -1.41
CA ALA A 158 5.11 16.68 -1.64
C ALA A 158 5.61 15.43 -0.89
N ARG A 159 4.81 14.87 0.02
CA ARG A 159 5.16 13.71 0.85
C ARG A 159 4.08 12.64 0.79
N VAL A 160 3.78 12.16 -0.40
CA VAL A 160 2.94 10.98 -0.65
C VAL A 160 3.84 9.82 -1.04
N PHE A 161 3.74 8.71 -0.34
CA PHE A 161 4.60 7.55 -0.48
C PHE A 161 3.80 6.31 -0.77
N LEU A 162 4.39 5.36 -1.51
CA LEU A 162 3.71 4.12 -1.88
C LEU A 162 4.55 2.92 -1.43
N HIS A 163 3.94 2.04 -0.65
CA HIS A 163 4.54 0.80 -0.16
C HIS A 163 3.81 -0.40 -0.74
N GLY A 164 4.59 -1.38 -1.19
CA GLY A 164 4.07 -2.68 -1.63
C GLY A 164 4.92 -3.82 -1.09
N GLN A 165 4.24 -4.80 -0.47
CA GLN A 165 4.89 -6.00 -0.01
C GLN A 165 4.54 -7.19 -0.88
N ASN A 166 5.52 -8.06 -1.12
CA ASN A 166 5.39 -9.29 -1.88
C ASN A 166 4.73 -8.99 -3.26
N PRO A 167 3.62 -9.61 -3.67
CA PRO A 167 3.06 -9.34 -5.00
C PRO A 167 2.64 -7.87 -5.18
N SER A 168 2.26 -7.17 -4.13
CA SER A 168 1.90 -5.75 -4.22
C SER A 168 3.08 -4.81 -4.49
N GLY A 169 4.32 -5.28 -4.34
CA GLY A 169 5.51 -4.56 -4.77
C GLY A 169 5.51 -4.27 -6.28
N SER A 170 5.05 -5.21 -7.10
CA SER A 170 4.87 -5.00 -8.54
C SER A 170 3.82 -3.92 -8.81
N GLY A 171 2.75 -3.88 -8.01
CA GLY A 171 1.73 -2.83 -8.07
C GLY A 171 2.29 -1.44 -7.73
N ALA A 172 3.11 -1.36 -6.69
CA ALA A 172 3.76 -0.10 -6.31
C ALA A 172 4.70 0.40 -7.41
N LEU A 173 5.49 -0.48 -8.00
CA LEU A 173 6.35 -0.13 -9.14
C LEU A 173 5.52 0.36 -10.33
N HIS A 174 4.46 -0.36 -10.71
CA HIS A 174 3.61 0.05 -11.83
C HIS A 174 2.99 1.43 -11.61
N LEU A 175 2.36 1.65 -10.46
CA LEU A 175 1.74 2.93 -10.14
C LEU A 175 2.78 4.05 -10.07
N GLY A 176 3.98 3.77 -9.54
CA GLY A 176 5.09 4.72 -9.53
C GLY A 176 5.51 5.15 -10.94
N ALA A 177 5.63 4.20 -11.88
CA ALA A 177 5.97 4.50 -13.27
C ALA A 177 4.81 5.17 -14.04
N LYS A 178 3.57 4.80 -13.75
CA LYS A 178 2.38 5.36 -14.42
C LYS A 178 2.05 6.77 -13.92
N TYR A 179 2.22 7.03 -12.62
CA TYR A 179 1.90 8.30 -11.96
C TYR A 179 3.11 8.90 -11.24
N PRO A 180 4.23 9.14 -11.93
CA PRO A 180 5.50 9.50 -11.30
C PRO A 180 5.46 10.83 -10.55
N ASP A 181 4.51 11.69 -10.86
CA ASP A 181 4.34 12.99 -10.21
C ASP A 181 3.42 12.95 -8.97
N ARG A 182 2.87 11.76 -8.65
CA ARG A 182 2.01 11.58 -7.47
C ARG A 182 2.80 11.19 -6.22
N PHE A 183 3.95 10.53 -6.37
CA PHE A 183 4.70 9.93 -5.27
C PHE A 183 6.08 10.56 -5.10
N ALA A 184 6.52 10.68 -3.84
CA ALA A 184 7.88 11.13 -3.49
C ALA A 184 8.85 9.94 -3.33
N ALA A 185 8.34 8.76 -2.97
CA ALA A 185 9.13 7.54 -2.92
C ALA A 185 8.27 6.28 -3.03
N LEU A 186 8.94 5.20 -3.42
CA LEU A 186 8.42 3.84 -3.41
C LEU A 186 9.18 3.01 -2.37
N VAL A 187 8.46 2.13 -1.68
CA VAL A 187 9.02 1.13 -0.78
C VAL A 187 8.57 -0.25 -1.23
N ILE A 188 9.51 -1.13 -1.50
CA ILE A 188 9.27 -2.51 -1.94
C ILE A 188 9.82 -3.45 -0.89
N SER A 189 8.92 -4.23 -0.26
CA SER A 189 9.28 -5.18 0.79
C SER A 189 9.10 -6.62 0.33
N SER A 190 10.13 -7.45 0.49
CA SER A 190 10.08 -8.92 0.29
C SER A 190 9.43 -9.35 -1.03
N GLY A 191 9.65 -8.61 -2.11
CA GLY A 191 8.97 -8.85 -3.38
C GLY A 191 9.67 -9.86 -4.27
N PRO A 192 8.93 -10.81 -4.91
CA PRO A 192 9.37 -11.42 -6.15
C PRO A 192 9.03 -10.44 -7.26
N ILE A 193 10.02 -9.73 -7.79
CA ILE A 193 9.75 -8.66 -8.74
C ILE A 193 10.44 -8.97 -10.04
N GLU A 194 9.66 -9.09 -11.10
CA GLU A 194 10.17 -8.99 -12.45
C GLU A 194 10.44 -7.52 -12.78
N PHE A 195 11.71 -7.18 -12.90
CA PHE A 195 12.15 -5.80 -13.17
C PHE A 195 12.91 -5.65 -14.48
N ALA A 196 13.16 -6.73 -15.21
CA ALA A 196 13.98 -6.70 -16.42
C ALA A 196 13.47 -5.72 -17.50
N SER A 197 12.16 -5.49 -17.55
CA SER A 197 11.53 -4.53 -18.47
C SER A 197 10.94 -3.31 -17.74
N TYR A 198 11.29 -3.09 -16.45
CA TYR A 198 10.74 -1.97 -15.71
C TYR A 198 11.33 -0.63 -16.21
N PRO A 199 10.48 0.37 -16.51
CA PRO A 199 10.94 1.65 -17.05
C PRO A 199 11.47 2.58 -15.94
N PHE A 200 12.67 2.31 -15.44
CA PHE A 200 13.32 3.10 -14.38
C PHE A 200 13.48 4.58 -14.74
N ASP A 201 13.55 4.91 -16.02
CA ASP A 201 13.61 6.28 -16.53
C ASP A 201 12.36 7.10 -16.14
N ARG A 202 11.21 6.45 -15.95
CA ARG A 202 9.97 7.10 -15.54
C ARG A 202 10.03 7.65 -14.12
N ILE A 203 10.81 7.02 -13.24
CA ILE A 203 10.93 7.37 -11.82
C ILE A 203 12.24 8.07 -11.49
N LYS A 204 13.24 8.00 -12.37
CA LYS A 204 14.54 8.61 -12.21
C LYS A 204 14.42 10.12 -11.98
N GLY A 205 15.09 10.62 -10.92
CA GLY A 205 15.08 12.03 -10.56
C GLY A 205 13.77 12.59 -10.01
N LYS A 206 12.70 11.77 -9.98
CA LYS A 206 11.38 12.16 -9.46
C LYS A 206 11.12 11.63 -8.08
N MET A 207 11.53 10.40 -7.78
CA MET A 207 11.26 9.75 -6.50
C MET A 207 12.42 8.88 -6.04
N GLY A 208 12.46 8.62 -4.72
CA GLY A 208 13.35 7.63 -4.13
C GLY A 208 12.78 6.22 -4.23
N LEU A 209 13.65 5.21 -4.12
CA LEU A 209 13.27 3.80 -4.06
C LEU A 209 13.96 3.13 -2.88
N LEU A 210 13.20 2.59 -1.94
CA LEU A 210 13.69 1.66 -0.92
C LEU A 210 13.30 0.23 -1.32
N VAL A 211 14.28 -0.66 -1.36
CA VAL A 211 14.07 -2.10 -1.47
C VAL A 211 14.54 -2.73 -0.16
N ILE A 212 13.64 -3.38 0.57
CA ILE A 212 13.94 -3.97 1.87
C ILE A 212 13.52 -5.45 1.91
N HIS A 213 14.39 -6.34 2.40
CA HIS A 213 14.16 -7.79 2.36
C HIS A 213 14.79 -8.50 3.57
N GLY A 214 14.07 -9.47 4.14
CA GLY A 214 14.59 -10.31 5.21
C GLY A 214 15.60 -11.34 4.68
N ASP A 215 16.72 -11.54 5.37
CA ASP A 215 17.76 -12.49 4.94
C ASP A 215 17.41 -13.97 5.21
N GLN A 216 16.35 -14.21 5.99
CA GLN A 216 15.76 -15.52 6.24
C GLN A 216 14.41 -15.71 5.54
N ASP A 217 14.15 -14.95 4.49
CA ASP A 217 12.93 -15.10 3.69
C ASP A 217 13.02 -16.39 2.83
N THR A 218 12.22 -17.39 3.22
CA THR A 218 12.11 -18.66 2.50
C THR A 218 11.02 -18.66 1.44
N THR A 219 10.20 -17.59 1.37
CA THR A 219 9.12 -17.46 0.41
C THR A 219 9.62 -16.87 -0.90
N ASN A 220 10.40 -15.79 -0.80
CA ASN A 220 10.98 -15.12 -1.97
C ASN A 220 12.51 -15.02 -1.82
N PRO A 221 13.26 -15.38 -2.86
CA PRO A 221 14.72 -15.26 -2.84
C PRO A 221 15.15 -13.79 -2.72
N ILE A 222 15.97 -13.49 -1.72
CA ILE A 222 16.53 -12.15 -1.48
C ILE A 222 17.33 -11.62 -2.69
N GLU A 223 17.93 -12.53 -3.49
CA GLU A 223 18.73 -12.19 -4.65
C GLU A 223 17.94 -11.41 -5.73
N ALA A 224 16.63 -11.68 -5.87
CA ALA A 224 15.78 -10.93 -6.78
C ALA A 224 15.67 -9.45 -6.37
N SER A 225 15.52 -9.18 -5.08
CA SER A 225 15.49 -7.81 -4.53
C SER A 225 16.82 -7.10 -4.68
N LYS A 226 17.94 -7.79 -4.44
CA LYS A 226 19.29 -7.23 -4.66
C LYS A 226 19.49 -6.79 -6.11
N LYS A 227 19.21 -7.71 -7.05
CA LYS A 227 19.34 -7.44 -8.50
C LYS A 227 18.45 -6.28 -8.94
N MET A 228 17.23 -6.19 -8.41
CA MET A 228 16.35 -5.06 -8.71
C MET A 228 16.94 -3.74 -8.21
N ALA A 229 17.43 -3.70 -6.98
CA ALA A 229 18.04 -2.50 -6.42
C ALA A 229 19.31 -2.08 -7.21
N GLU A 230 20.12 -3.03 -7.65
CA GLU A 230 21.30 -2.79 -8.50
C GLU A 230 20.89 -2.23 -9.87
N ALA A 231 19.86 -2.82 -10.51
CA ALA A 231 19.34 -2.33 -11.78
C ALA A 231 18.77 -0.91 -11.66
N ALA A 232 18.05 -0.60 -10.60
CA ALA A 232 17.52 0.73 -10.33
C ALA A 232 18.66 1.76 -10.12
N LYS A 233 19.70 1.40 -9.36
CA LYS A 233 20.89 2.24 -9.18
C LYS A 233 21.62 2.47 -10.49
N ALA A 234 21.83 1.42 -11.29
CA ALA A 234 22.46 1.51 -12.61
C ALA A 234 21.67 2.41 -13.57
N ALA A 235 20.36 2.42 -13.48
CA ALA A 235 19.48 3.33 -14.21
C ALA A 235 19.51 4.78 -13.68
N GLY A 236 20.18 5.03 -12.54
CA GLY A 236 20.31 6.35 -11.92
C GLY A 236 19.12 6.75 -11.05
N VAL A 237 18.33 5.79 -10.55
CA VAL A 237 17.32 6.04 -9.54
C VAL A 237 17.98 6.15 -8.16
N ASN A 238 17.57 7.13 -7.35
CA ASN A 238 17.99 7.24 -5.96
C ASN A 238 17.46 6.03 -5.16
N THR A 239 18.29 5.01 -5.01
CA THR A 239 17.88 3.70 -4.49
C THR A 239 18.66 3.33 -3.24
N VAL A 240 17.94 2.95 -2.19
CA VAL A 240 18.46 2.31 -0.99
C VAL A 240 18.07 0.83 -1.02
N TYR A 241 19.02 -0.05 -0.72
CA TYR A 241 18.76 -1.46 -0.47
C TYR A 241 19.06 -1.75 1.00
N ALA A 242 18.11 -2.36 1.70
CA ALA A 242 18.25 -2.74 3.10
C ALA A 242 17.96 -4.24 3.30
N THR A 243 18.80 -4.89 4.07
CA THR A 243 18.59 -6.26 4.52
C THR A 243 18.13 -6.26 5.97
N VAL A 244 17.11 -7.05 6.28
CA VAL A 244 16.63 -7.26 7.65
C VAL A 244 17.33 -8.49 8.23
N PRO A 245 18.28 -8.34 9.16
CA PRO A 245 19.00 -9.47 9.74
C PRO A 245 18.07 -10.41 10.52
N GLY A 246 18.11 -11.71 10.22
CA GLY A 246 17.20 -12.70 10.80
C GLY A 246 15.75 -12.56 10.35
N GLY A 247 15.47 -11.65 9.44
CA GLY A 247 14.12 -11.32 9.00
C GLY A 247 13.52 -12.35 8.06
N THR A 248 12.31 -12.80 8.38
CA THR A 248 11.49 -13.66 7.52
C THR A 248 10.73 -12.80 6.49
N HIS A 249 9.85 -13.44 5.70
CA HIS A 249 9.05 -12.80 4.65
C HIS A 249 8.26 -11.56 5.10
N LEU A 250 7.78 -11.52 6.33
CA LEU A 250 6.95 -10.43 6.85
C LEU A 250 7.73 -9.44 7.73
N ALA A 251 8.99 -9.76 8.07
CA ALA A 251 9.74 -8.98 9.05
C ALA A 251 9.98 -7.53 8.61
N ALA A 252 10.15 -7.29 7.31
CA ALA A 252 10.47 -5.96 6.80
C ALA A 252 9.45 -4.89 7.19
N TYR A 253 8.15 -5.21 7.22
CA TYR A 253 7.12 -4.23 7.57
C TYR A 253 6.52 -4.41 8.98
N LEU A 254 6.74 -5.55 9.62
CA LEU A 254 6.25 -5.80 10.98
C LEU A 254 7.22 -5.35 12.06
N THR A 255 8.50 -5.59 11.85
CA THR A 255 9.54 -5.38 12.88
C THR A 255 10.58 -4.32 12.50
N TYR A 256 10.67 -3.96 11.22
CA TYR A 256 11.61 -2.98 10.68
C TYR A 256 10.92 -1.80 10.01
N ALA A 257 9.72 -1.47 10.44
CA ALA A 257 9.01 -0.31 9.89
C ALA A 257 9.72 1.03 10.22
N SER A 258 10.53 1.08 11.29
CA SER A 258 11.34 2.27 11.60
C SER A 258 12.28 2.64 10.45
N GLU A 259 12.95 1.67 9.84
CA GLU A 259 13.88 1.87 8.73
C GLU A 259 13.16 2.35 7.47
N ILE A 260 11.93 1.87 7.26
CA ILE A 260 11.09 2.38 6.19
C ILE A 260 10.83 3.87 6.40
N PHE A 261 10.40 4.26 7.61
CA PHE A 261 10.09 5.65 7.89
C PHE A 261 11.35 6.53 7.96
N ASP A 262 12.51 6.02 8.38
CA ASP A 262 13.79 6.74 8.33
C ASP A 262 14.12 7.12 6.89
N PHE A 263 13.90 6.20 5.94
CA PHE A 263 14.04 6.50 4.54
C PHE A 263 13.00 7.53 4.07
N LEU A 264 11.71 7.34 4.39
CA LEU A 264 10.62 8.23 3.95
C LEU A 264 10.80 9.67 4.44
N ASP A 265 11.31 9.87 5.68
CA ASP A 265 11.57 11.19 6.26
C ASP A 265 12.61 11.99 5.46
N THR A 266 13.46 11.32 4.71
CA THR A 266 14.44 11.96 3.80
C THR A 266 13.88 12.29 2.42
N GLN A 267 12.68 11.82 2.09
CA GLN A 267 12.11 11.93 0.74
C GLN A 267 11.06 13.03 0.64
N LYS A 268 11.18 13.82 -0.41
CA LYS A 268 10.22 14.86 -0.77
C LYS A 268 10.23 15.05 -2.28
N LYS A 269 9.06 15.25 -2.88
CA LYS A 269 8.98 15.69 -4.28
C LYS A 269 9.65 17.04 -4.45
N LYS A 270 10.36 17.17 -5.53
CA LYS A 270 10.95 18.44 -5.96
C LYS A 270 9.92 19.36 -6.56
#